data_b54a2b4bbd70dfbb8f577811cb02b211
#
_entry.id   b54a2b4bbd70dfbb8f577811cb02b211
#
_cell.length_a   1.000
_cell.length_b   1.000
_cell.length_c   1.000
_cell.angle_alpha   90.00
_cell.angle_beta   90.00
_cell.angle_gamma   90.00
#
_symmetry.space_group_name_H-M   'P 1'
#
loop_
_entity.id
_entity.type
_entity.pdbx_description
1 polymer ?
#
loop_
_entity_poly.entity_id
_entity_poly.type
_entity_poly.pdbx_seq_one_letter_code
_entity_poly.pdbx_strand_id
1 'polypeptide(L)'
;MQHRRVPVHSLGISQIVSFGLLFYAFAQLKAPLAQSAGVSETTILAAVSGALVIQGMLALVIGRWIDRFGGLRIMQGGFLIGALGLGLLSLYPSFVWICACLGLIGVSYAMCTYEVAFGSAVQLDEPKARRNISIITFYGGVGSTVTWLSVAPMLEFFGLQLTCLGLAVLMLMGAWRFWVLGRHYQQEAPHSSLALEPFRWSILTQTEKWALVTMGSISTLGYLTFTATSMFWINLFSEKFADPALAVVLASLYGPFQVVGRWVEMKFGHRFDARLSGVVATLLMPLALTMIHSDAVEVAVLAMILFGMGQGVLTVTYGFVTNLYFRAAVYGRAKGMMIAPRAVIAALGPSLGGLLYAQGADPFLYVMTGLMLGAMLLMASLLRLPPTNEIHLQPSNS
;
A
#
# COMPACT_ATOMS: atom_id res chain seq x y z
N MET A 1 25.64 6.58 -26.13
CA MET A 1 25.27 5.86 -24.92
C MET A 1 24.10 4.92 -25.24
N GLN A 2 24.26 3.62 -25.12
CA GLN A 2 23.17 2.67 -25.35
C GLN A 2 22.11 2.92 -24.28
N HIS A 3 20.89 3.32 -24.67
CA HIS A 3 19.72 3.41 -23.81
C HIS A 3 19.41 2.01 -23.25
N ARG A 4 20.02 1.64 -22.12
CA ARG A 4 19.67 0.42 -21.40
C ARG A 4 18.24 0.56 -20.89
N ARG A 5 17.36 -0.36 -21.28
CA ARG A 5 15.94 -0.37 -20.86
C ARG A 5 15.88 -0.49 -19.33
N VAL A 6 15.12 0.41 -18.69
CA VAL A 6 14.84 0.34 -17.25
C VAL A 6 14.35 -1.06 -16.86
N PRO A 7 14.82 -1.65 -15.75
CA PRO A 7 14.39 -2.97 -15.31
C PRO A 7 13.00 -2.94 -14.64
N VAL A 8 12.00 -2.38 -15.34
CA VAL A 8 10.65 -2.11 -14.82
C VAL A 8 9.98 -3.37 -14.26
N HIS A 9 10.14 -4.51 -14.95
CA HIS A 9 9.58 -5.77 -14.48
C HIS A 9 10.25 -6.26 -13.18
N SER A 10 11.56 -6.05 -13.03
CA SER A 10 12.24 -6.39 -11.75
C SER A 10 11.77 -5.49 -10.61
N LEU A 11 11.58 -4.18 -10.88
CA LEU A 11 10.99 -3.24 -9.92
C LEU A 11 9.53 -3.61 -9.61
N GLY A 12 8.76 -4.06 -10.60
CA GLY A 12 7.39 -4.53 -10.41
C GLY A 12 7.32 -5.80 -9.56
N ILE A 13 8.06 -6.85 -9.92
CA ILE A 13 8.11 -8.11 -9.16
C ILE A 13 8.55 -7.87 -7.72
N SER A 14 9.51 -6.96 -7.50
CA SER A 14 9.92 -6.61 -6.15
C SER A 14 8.77 -6.03 -5.30
N GLN A 15 7.77 -5.39 -5.92
CA GLN A 15 6.60 -4.91 -5.17
C GLN A 15 5.65 -6.04 -4.77
N ILE A 16 5.51 -7.11 -5.60
CA ILE A 16 4.80 -8.31 -5.17
C ILE A 16 5.48 -8.90 -3.93
N VAL A 17 6.80 -9.06 -3.99
CA VAL A 17 7.59 -9.66 -2.90
C VAL A 17 7.59 -8.78 -1.65
N SER A 18 7.89 -7.50 -1.76
CA SER A 18 8.00 -6.63 -0.58
C SER A 18 6.67 -6.37 0.10
N PHE A 19 5.60 -5.99 -0.63
CA PHE A 19 4.26 -5.86 -0.03
C PHE A 19 3.73 -7.19 0.47
N GLY A 20 3.98 -8.26 -0.30
CA GLY A 20 3.56 -9.60 0.06
C GLY A 20 4.16 -10.04 1.38
N LEU A 21 5.48 -10.11 1.46
CA LEU A 21 6.18 -10.74 2.57
C LEU A 21 6.32 -9.85 3.80
N LEU A 22 6.39 -8.53 3.59
CA LEU A 22 6.60 -7.57 4.69
C LEU A 22 5.29 -7.00 5.26
N PHE A 23 4.15 -7.22 4.58
CA PHE A 23 2.85 -6.73 5.03
C PHE A 23 1.75 -7.80 4.92
N TYR A 24 1.39 -8.25 3.71
CA TYR A 24 0.22 -9.14 3.53
C TYR A 24 0.37 -10.51 4.20
N ALA A 25 1.59 -11.05 4.33
CA ALA A 25 1.83 -12.32 5.00
C ALA A 25 1.36 -12.31 6.47
N PHE A 26 1.39 -11.15 7.13
CA PHE A 26 1.00 -11.03 8.54
C PHE A 26 -0.51 -11.23 8.77
N ALA A 27 -1.35 -11.15 7.74
CA ALA A 27 -2.74 -11.56 7.85
C ALA A 27 -2.89 -13.04 8.23
N GLN A 28 -1.93 -13.89 7.82
CA GLN A 28 -1.92 -15.33 8.10
C GLN A 28 -0.90 -15.71 9.19
N LEU A 29 0.20 -14.96 9.32
CA LEU A 29 1.24 -15.23 10.33
C LEU A 29 0.84 -14.78 11.74
N LYS A 30 -0.11 -13.85 11.90
CA LYS A 30 -0.47 -13.27 13.21
C LYS A 30 -0.93 -14.33 14.23
N ALA A 31 -1.79 -15.26 13.82
CA ALA A 31 -2.33 -16.29 14.69
C ALA A 31 -1.25 -17.31 15.13
N PRO A 32 -0.47 -17.93 14.22
CA PRO A 32 0.65 -18.78 14.61
C PRO A 32 1.70 -18.07 15.47
N LEU A 33 2.01 -16.79 15.20
CA LEU A 33 2.94 -15.99 16.01
C LEU A 33 2.38 -15.73 17.41
N ALA A 34 1.10 -15.40 17.52
CA ALA A 34 0.42 -15.18 18.79
C ALA A 34 0.45 -16.46 19.64
N GLN A 35 0.10 -17.60 19.05
CA GLN A 35 0.13 -18.89 19.71
C GLN A 35 1.54 -19.27 20.18
N SER A 36 2.56 -19.10 19.34
CA SER A 36 3.94 -19.43 19.68
C SER A 36 4.53 -18.57 20.80
N ALA A 37 4.12 -17.30 20.88
CA ALA A 37 4.59 -16.36 21.90
C ALA A 37 3.71 -16.30 23.16
N GLY A 38 2.57 -17.03 23.20
CA GLY A 38 1.63 -17.00 24.32
C GLY A 38 0.97 -15.64 24.53
N VAL A 39 0.71 -14.88 23.45
CA VAL A 39 0.05 -13.58 23.47
C VAL A 39 -1.19 -13.57 22.58
N SER A 40 -2.00 -12.50 22.66
CA SER A 40 -3.17 -12.35 21.79
C SER A 40 -2.76 -11.93 20.36
N GLU A 41 -3.60 -12.24 19.35
CA GLU A 41 -3.41 -11.73 17.99
C GLU A 41 -3.39 -10.20 17.94
N THR A 42 -4.20 -9.54 18.77
CA THR A 42 -4.22 -8.09 18.90
C THR A 42 -2.86 -7.54 19.32
N THR A 43 -2.14 -8.27 20.21
CA THR A 43 -0.78 -7.90 20.63
C THR A 43 0.21 -8.01 19.47
N ILE A 44 0.13 -9.06 18.65
CA ILE A 44 0.95 -9.19 17.42
C ILE A 44 0.62 -8.08 16.43
N LEU A 45 -0.67 -7.75 16.23
CA LEU A 45 -1.07 -6.67 15.34
C LEU A 45 -0.61 -5.29 15.84
N ALA A 46 -0.50 -5.09 17.15
CA ALA A 46 0.14 -3.88 17.71
C ALA A 46 1.63 -3.80 17.33
N ALA A 47 2.33 -4.93 17.37
CA ALA A 47 3.74 -4.98 16.94
C ALA A 47 3.89 -4.77 15.42
N VAL A 48 2.97 -5.31 14.59
CA VAL A 48 2.90 -5.01 13.14
C VAL A 48 2.64 -3.53 12.90
N SER A 49 1.74 -2.91 13.66
CA SER A 49 1.54 -1.45 13.60
C SER A 49 2.82 -0.70 13.95
N GLY A 50 3.56 -1.14 14.94
CA GLY A 50 4.88 -0.60 15.29
C GLY A 50 5.87 -0.66 14.11
N ALA A 51 5.92 -1.76 13.37
CA ALA A 51 6.72 -1.90 12.16
C ALA A 51 6.32 -0.87 11.07
N LEU A 52 5.02 -0.66 10.87
CA LEU A 52 4.52 0.34 9.92
C LEU A 52 4.81 1.78 10.37
N VAL A 53 4.81 2.06 11.69
CA VAL A 53 5.25 3.37 12.22
C VAL A 53 6.73 3.58 11.91
N ILE A 54 7.59 2.59 12.14
CA ILE A 54 9.03 2.65 11.78
C ILE A 54 9.18 2.95 10.30
N GLN A 55 8.45 2.27 9.43
CA GLN A 55 8.43 2.52 7.99
C GLN A 55 8.08 3.98 7.68
N GLY A 56 7.03 4.51 8.27
CA GLY A 56 6.59 5.90 8.06
C GLY A 56 7.63 6.92 8.54
N MET A 57 8.25 6.70 9.70
CA MET A 57 9.29 7.59 10.25
C MET A 57 10.56 7.60 9.39
N LEU A 58 10.92 6.47 8.81
CA LEU A 58 12.11 6.37 7.96
C LEU A 58 11.92 6.93 6.56
N ALA A 59 10.70 7.17 6.11
CA ALA A 59 10.42 7.60 4.74
C ALA A 59 11.24 8.83 4.29
N LEU A 60 11.37 9.85 5.16
CA LEU A 60 12.17 11.05 4.86
C LEU A 60 13.68 10.78 4.79
N VAL A 61 14.17 9.87 5.63
CA VAL A 61 15.59 9.47 5.65
C VAL A 61 15.90 8.67 4.39
N ILE A 62 15.03 7.72 4.05
CA ILE A 62 15.15 6.88 2.87
C ILE A 62 15.12 7.72 1.59
N GLY A 63 14.27 8.74 1.51
CA GLY A 63 14.25 9.67 0.37
C GLY A 63 15.64 10.30 0.12
N ARG A 64 16.30 10.80 1.16
CA ARG A 64 17.66 11.35 1.06
C ARG A 64 18.71 10.28 0.67
N TRP A 65 18.52 9.05 1.14
CA TRP A 65 19.43 7.95 0.77
C TRP A 65 19.26 7.52 -0.68
N ILE A 66 18.02 7.56 -1.21
CA ILE A 66 17.78 7.32 -2.65
C ILE A 66 18.55 8.31 -3.49
N ASP A 67 18.53 9.60 -3.13
CA ASP A 67 19.24 10.65 -3.84
C ASP A 67 20.75 10.48 -3.76
N ARG A 68 21.28 10.01 -2.64
CA ARG A 68 22.73 9.88 -2.41
C ARG A 68 23.32 8.57 -2.94
N PHE A 69 22.63 7.45 -2.74
CA PHE A 69 23.18 6.11 -2.98
C PHE A 69 22.52 5.41 -4.18
N GLY A 70 21.42 5.95 -4.70
CA GLY A 70 20.59 5.34 -5.74
C GLY A 70 19.59 4.33 -5.20
N GLY A 71 18.38 4.33 -5.75
CA GLY A 71 17.26 3.50 -5.24
C GLY A 71 17.52 2.00 -5.34
N LEU A 72 18.23 1.50 -6.38
CA LEU A 72 18.51 0.06 -6.51
C LEU A 72 19.38 -0.49 -5.36
N ARG A 73 20.36 0.28 -4.88
CA ARG A 73 21.21 -0.11 -3.74
C ARG A 73 20.42 -0.09 -2.43
N ILE A 74 19.55 0.91 -2.28
CA ILE A 74 18.66 0.98 -1.10
C ILE A 74 17.74 -0.24 -1.08
N MET A 75 17.12 -0.61 -2.21
CA MET A 75 16.31 -1.82 -2.29
C MET A 75 17.10 -3.09 -1.96
N GLN A 76 18.34 -3.22 -2.47
CA GLN A 76 19.22 -4.34 -2.11
C GLN A 76 19.39 -4.46 -0.59
N GLY A 77 19.75 -3.36 0.08
CA GLY A 77 19.90 -3.32 1.54
C GLY A 77 18.61 -3.66 2.27
N GLY A 78 17.48 -3.11 1.79
CA GLY A 78 16.16 -3.40 2.35
C GLY A 78 15.78 -4.87 2.24
N PHE A 79 16.02 -5.50 1.09
CA PHE A 79 15.79 -6.93 0.91
C PHE A 79 16.65 -7.80 1.83
N LEU A 80 17.92 -7.42 2.08
CA LEU A 80 18.80 -8.11 3.04
C LEU A 80 18.27 -7.98 4.48
N ILE A 81 17.85 -6.78 4.89
CA ILE A 81 17.29 -6.54 6.22
C ILE A 81 15.97 -7.32 6.40
N GLY A 82 15.13 -7.36 5.36
CA GLY A 82 13.89 -8.14 5.39
C GLY A 82 14.13 -9.64 5.49
N ALA A 83 15.12 -10.15 4.77
CA ALA A 83 15.55 -11.54 4.87
C ALA A 83 16.05 -11.87 6.28
N LEU A 84 16.84 -10.98 6.88
CA LEU A 84 17.29 -11.12 8.26
C LEU A 84 16.11 -11.11 9.24
N GLY A 85 15.20 -10.17 9.12
CA GLY A 85 14.01 -10.05 9.98
C GLY A 85 13.13 -11.30 9.93
N LEU A 86 12.79 -11.78 8.72
CA LEU A 86 11.98 -13.00 8.53
C LEU A 86 12.73 -14.27 8.93
N GLY A 87 14.04 -14.34 8.65
CA GLY A 87 14.88 -15.46 9.06
C GLY A 87 15.02 -15.56 10.58
N LEU A 88 15.23 -14.44 11.28
CA LEU A 88 15.27 -14.40 12.74
C LEU A 88 13.90 -14.70 13.36
N LEU A 89 12.80 -14.31 12.72
CA LEU A 89 11.45 -14.61 13.18
C LEU A 89 11.17 -16.12 13.26
N SER A 90 11.88 -16.94 12.47
CA SER A 90 11.78 -18.41 12.50
C SER A 90 12.43 -19.06 13.71
N LEU A 91 13.33 -18.37 14.44
CA LEU A 91 14.21 -18.99 15.44
C LEU A 91 13.62 -18.99 16.86
N TYR A 92 12.87 -17.96 17.24
CA TYR A 92 12.45 -17.78 18.62
C TYR A 92 11.04 -17.20 18.76
N PRO A 93 10.17 -17.83 19.55
CA PRO A 93 8.78 -17.43 19.67
C PRO A 93 8.49 -16.43 20.78
N SER A 94 9.49 -15.78 21.40
CA SER A 94 9.21 -14.79 22.44
C SER A 94 8.67 -13.50 21.84
N PHE A 95 7.71 -12.84 22.54
CA PHE A 95 7.10 -11.60 22.05
C PHE A 95 8.13 -10.49 21.82
N VAL A 96 9.08 -10.31 22.72
CA VAL A 96 10.15 -9.30 22.58
C VAL A 96 10.99 -9.54 21.33
N TRP A 97 11.30 -10.82 21.05
CA TRP A 97 12.03 -11.22 19.83
C TRP A 97 11.22 -10.93 18.58
N ILE A 98 9.93 -11.25 18.58
CA ILE A 98 9.00 -10.93 17.48
C ILE A 98 8.98 -9.42 17.23
N CYS A 99 8.90 -8.60 18.28
CA CYS A 99 8.95 -7.13 18.14
C CYS A 99 10.26 -6.65 17.50
N ALA A 100 11.40 -7.22 17.89
CA ALA A 100 12.70 -6.87 17.29
C ALA A 100 12.75 -7.26 15.80
N CYS A 101 12.28 -8.45 15.44
CA CYS A 101 12.17 -8.90 14.05
C CYS A 101 11.23 -8.00 13.23
N LEU A 102 10.06 -7.63 13.77
CA LEU A 102 9.12 -6.71 13.14
C LEU A 102 9.72 -5.31 12.99
N GLY A 103 10.57 -4.88 13.91
CA GLY A 103 11.35 -3.65 13.77
C GLY A 103 12.24 -3.68 12.52
N LEU A 104 12.99 -4.78 12.30
CA LEU A 104 13.79 -4.98 11.09
C LEU A 104 12.90 -5.02 9.83
N ILE A 105 11.76 -5.70 9.90
CA ILE A 105 10.78 -5.77 8.81
C ILE A 105 10.24 -4.38 8.47
N GLY A 106 9.98 -3.52 9.46
CA GLY A 106 9.56 -2.12 9.26
C GLY A 106 10.62 -1.29 8.52
N VAL A 107 11.91 -1.45 8.89
CA VAL A 107 13.05 -0.83 8.19
C VAL A 107 13.12 -1.33 6.74
N SER A 108 13.04 -2.64 6.54
CA SER A 108 13.02 -3.26 5.22
C SER A 108 11.87 -2.73 4.35
N TYR A 109 10.67 -2.62 4.93
CA TYR A 109 9.48 -2.13 4.24
C TYR A 109 9.67 -0.69 3.75
N ALA A 110 10.30 0.19 4.55
CA ALA A 110 10.66 1.54 4.13
C ALA A 110 11.62 1.56 2.92
N MET A 111 12.52 0.57 2.83
CA MET A 111 13.56 0.52 1.82
C MET A 111 13.18 -0.23 0.54
N CYS A 112 12.07 -0.99 0.53
CA CYS A 112 11.72 -1.89 -0.59
C CYS A 112 10.43 -1.52 -1.31
N THR A 113 9.58 -0.62 -0.76
CA THR A 113 8.25 -0.34 -1.30
C THR A 113 8.22 0.75 -2.36
N TYR A 114 7.04 1.20 -2.74
CA TYR A 114 6.78 2.06 -3.90
C TYR A 114 7.66 3.31 -3.96
N GLU A 115 7.91 3.96 -2.84
CA GLU A 115 8.68 5.21 -2.82
C GLU A 115 10.08 5.01 -3.42
N VAL A 116 10.74 3.90 -3.04
CA VAL A 116 12.08 3.57 -3.54
C VAL A 116 12.05 3.05 -4.97
N ALA A 117 11.05 2.21 -5.31
CA ALA A 117 10.88 1.68 -6.65
C ALA A 117 10.58 2.80 -7.67
N PHE A 118 9.72 3.77 -7.28
CA PHE A 118 9.39 4.92 -8.12
C PHE A 118 10.57 5.87 -8.25
N GLY A 119 11.27 6.16 -7.16
CA GLY A 119 12.52 6.93 -7.20
C GLY A 119 13.56 6.31 -8.13
N SER A 120 13.72 4.98 -8.06
CA SER A 120 14.60 4.24 -8.97
C SER A 120 14.16 4.34 -10.43
N ALA A 121 12.85 4.26 -10.71
CA ALA A 121 12.32 4.36 -12.07
C ALA A 121 12.54 5.76 -12.66
N VAL A 122 12.41 6.82 -11.84
CA VAL A 122 12.71 8.21 -12.24
C VAL A 122 14.20 8.39 -12.49
N GLN A 123 15.07 7.93 -11.58
CA GLN A 123 16.52 8.04 -11.72
C GLN A 123 17.06 7.33 -12.98
N LEU A 124 16.40 6.24 -13.41
CA LEU A 124 16.86 5.45 -14.56
C LEU A 124 16.33 5.94 -15.90
N ASP A 125 15.12 6.52 -15.95
CA ASP A 125 14.51 7.02 -17.20
C ASP A 125 13.40 8.03 -16.85
N GLU A 126 13.77 9.28 -16.61
CA GLU A 126 12.84 10.35 -16.26
C GLU A 126 11.77 10.58 -17.33
N PRO A 127 12.06 10.60 -18.66
CA PRO A 127 11.04 10.81 -19.68
C PRO A 127 9.95 9.74 -19.70
N LYS A 128 10.25 8.50 -19.30
CA LYS A 128 9.29 7.39 -19.25
C LYS A 128 8.83 7.04 -17.82
N ALA A 129 9.22 7.83 -16.83
CA ALA A 129 8.94 7.57 -15.42
C ALA A 129 7.46 7.32 -15.15
N ARG A 130 6.55 8.13 -15.71
CA ARG A 130 5.09 7.97 -15.54
C ARG A 130 4.60 6.59 -16.01
N ARG A 131 5.05 6.14 -17.18
CA ARG A 131 4.71 4.82 -17.72
C ARG A 131 5.29 3.70 -16.85
N ASN A 132 6.56 3.84 -16.45
CA ASN A 132 7.25 2.85 -15.64
C ASN A 132 6.60 2.70 -14.26
N ILE A 133 6.24 3.80 -13.61
CA ILE A 133 5.52 3.84 -12.33
C ILE A 133 4.16 3.13 -12.47
N SER A 134 3.40 3.39 -13.53
CA SER A 134 2.12 2.71 -13.78
C SER A 134 2.30 1.19 -13.87
N ILE A 135 3.31 0.72 -14.61
CA ILE A 135 3.59 -0.72 -14.73
C ILE A 135 3.94 -1.31 -13.35
N ILE A 136 4.80 -0.65 -12.57
CA ILE A 136 5.20 -1.10 -11.23
C ILE A 136 3.97 -1.22 -10.32
N THR A 137 3.03 -0.26 -10.39
CA THR A 137 1.81 -0.30 -9.57
C THR A 137 0.88 -1.47 -9.90
N PHE A 138 0.83 -1.92 -11.16
CA PHE A 138 0.06 -3.12 -11.52
C PHE A 138 0.59 -4.37 -10.84
N TYR A 139 1.92 -4.55 -10.79
CA TYR A 139 2.53 -5.66 -10.08
C TYR A 139 2.17 -5.66 -8.59
N GLY A 140 2.30 -4.52 -7.92
CA GLY A 140 1.97 -4.44 -6.50
C GLY A 140 0.48 -4.69 -6.19
N GLY A 141 -0.41 -4.48 -7.18
CA GLY A 141 -1.83 -4.78 -7.03
C GLY A 141 -2.14 -6.26 -6.81
N VAL A 142 -1.36 -7.18 -7.37
CA VAL A 142 -1.55 -8.63 -7.18
C VAL A 142 -0.77 -9.20 -5.99
N GLY A 143 -0.04 -8.36 -5.25
CA GLY A 143 0.81 -8.79 -4.14
C GLY A 143 0.05 -9.56 -3.05
N SER A 144 -1.14 -9.11 -2.67
CA SER A 144 -1.99 -9.80 -1.69
C SER A 144 -2.41 -11.18 -2.15
N THR A 145 -2.87 -11.29 -3.40
CA THR A 145 -3.31 -12.57 -3.99
C THR A 145 -2.19 -13.60 -4.00
N VAL A 146 -1.02 -13.23 -4.55
CA VAL A 146 0.14 -14.12 -4.60
C VAL A 146 0.53 -14.57 -3.20
N THR A 147 0.55 -13.64 -2.25
CA THR A 147 0.97 -13.95 -0.87
C THR A 147 -0.03 -14.85 -0.16
N TRP A 148 -1.31 -14.50 -0.16
CA TRP A 148 -2.31 -15.27 0.58
C TRP A 148 -2.47 -16.69 0.05
N LEU A 149 -2.45 -16.87 -1.29
CA LEU A 149 -2.50 -18.19 -1.90
C LEU A 149 -1.23 -19.01 -1.69
N SER A 150 -0.07 -18.37 -1.46
CA SER A 150 1.20 -19.07 -1.24
C SER A 150 1.46 -19.37 0.23
N VAL A 151 1.17 -18.41 1.12
CA VAL A 151 1.50 -18.55 2.56
C VAL A 151 0.57 -19.53 3.26
N ALA A 152 -0.71 -19.61 2.88
CA ALA A 152 -1.65 -20.57 3.47
C ALA A 152 -1.15 -22.03 3.38
N PRO A 153 -0.85 -22.58 2.20
CA PRO A 153 -0.32 -23.94 2.10
C PRO A 153 1.08 -24.08 2.73
N MET A 154 1.92 -23.02 2.68
CA MET A 154 3.22 -23.08 3.36
C MET A 154 3.06 -23.26 4.86
N LEU A 155 2.12 -22.57 5.50
CA LEU A 155 1.83 -22.73 6.92
C LEU A 155 1.26 -24.12 7.24
N GLU A 156 0.37 -24.62 6.38
CA GLU A 156 -0.24 -25.94 6.56
C GLU A 156 0.76 -27.09 6.44
N PHE A 157 1.62 -27.08 5.41
CA PHE A 157 2.53 -28.19 5.13
C PHE A 157 3.86 -28.08 5.88
N PHE A 158 4.37 -26.87 6.12
CA PHE A 158 5.70 -26.67 6.68
C PHE A 158 5.71 -26.03 8.07
N GLY A 159 4.56 -25.52 8.54
CA GLY A 159 4.44 -24.81 9.80
C GLY A 159 5.13 -23.42 9.78
N LEU A 160 5.05 -22.71 10.91
CA LEU A 160 5.49 -21.31 11.02
C LEU A 160 6.98 -21.11 10.70
N GLN A 161 7.85 -21.95 11.29
CA GLN A 161 9.31 -21.76 11.20
C GLN A 161 9.82 -21.88 9.77
N LEU A 162 9.49 -22.96 9.08
CA LEU A 162 9.93 -23.18 7.69
C LEU A 162 9.26 -22.23 6.73
N THR A 163 8.02 -21.80 7.01
CA THR A 163 7.36 -20.73 6.24
C THR A 163 8.18 -19.44 6.34
N CYS A 164 8.51 -18.96 7.55
CA CYS A 164 9.31 -17.76 7.73
C CYS A 164 10.69 -17.87 7.05
N LEU A 165 11.35 -19.03 7.11
CA LEU A 165 12.61 -19.29 6.39
C LEU A 165 12.42 -19.22 4.86
N GLY A 166 11.35 -19.81 4.32
CA GLY A 166 11.02 -19.75 2.90
C GLY A 166 10.81 -18.32 2.43
N LEU A 167 10.08 -17.51 3.21
CA LEU A 167 9.89 -16.09 2.94
C LEU A 167 11.22 -15.31 3.01
N ALA A 168 12.11 -15.64 3.96
CA ALA A 168 13.45 -15.05 4.06
C ALA A 168 14.31 -15.39 2.82
N VAL A 169 14.24 -16.61 2.30
CA VAL A 169 14.94 -17.02 1.06
C VAL A 169 14.44 -16.20 -0.13
N LEU A 170 13.13 -15.98 -0.27
CA LEU A 170 12.57 -15.13 -1.32
C LEU A 170 13.09 -13.68 -1.23
N MET A 171 13.23 -13.16 -0.01
CA MET A 171 13.87 -11.85 0.19
C MET A 171 15.36 -11.86 -0.21
N LEU A 172 16.12 -12.92 0.11
CA LEU A 172 17.52 -13.05 -0.32
C LEU A 172 17.64 -13.09 -1.85
N MET A 173 16.73 -13.79 -2.54
CA MET A 173 16.68 -13.78 -4.01
C MET A 173 16.43 -12.37 -4.55
N GLY A 174 15.56 -11.59 -3.92
CA GLY A 174 15.35 -10.18 -4.20
C GLY A 174 16.64 -9.36 -4.01
N ALA A 175 17.32 -9.53 -2.87
CA ALA A 175 18.59 -8.86 -2.58
C ALA A 175 19.66 -9.16 -3.64
N TRP A 176 19.81 -10.43 -4.00
CA TRP A 176 20.72 -10.86 -5.07
C TRP A 176 20.36 -10.23 -6.42
N ARG A 177 19.08 -10.20 -6.77
CA ARG A 177 18.61 -9.56 -8.01
C ARG A 177 18.97 -8.08 -8.06
N PHE A 178 18.76 -7.34 -6.97
CA PHE A 178 19.09 -5.92 -6.89
C PHE A 178 20.59 -5.65 -6.83
N TRP A 179 21.36 -6.55 -6.25
CA TRP A 179 22.82 -6.50 -6.33
C TRP A 179 23.32 -6.60 -7.78
N VAL A 180 22.80 -7.55 -8.56
CA VAL A 180 23.11 -7.67 -10.00
C VAL A 180 22.68 -6.41 -10.75
N LEU A 181 21.48 -5.90 -10.52
CA LEU A 181 21.01 -4.67 -11.16
C LEU A 181 21.86 -3.45 -10.78
N GLY A 182 22.22 -3.29 -9.52
CA GLY A 182 23.04 -2.20 -9.03
C GLY A 182 24.45 -2.16 -9.64
N ARG A 183 24.98 -3.31 -10.08
CA ARG A 183 26.23 -3.38 -10.84
C ARG A 183 26.10 -2.98 -12.31
N HIS A 184 24.92 -3.24 -12.91
CA HIS A 184 24.68 -2.99 -14.33
C HIS A 184 24.14 -1.59 -14.62
N TYR A 185 23.45 -0.98 -13.66
CA TYR A 185 22.85 0.35 -13.79
C TYR A 185 23.56 1.31 -12.86
N GLN A 186 24.42 2.16 -13.42
CA GLN A 186 24.94 3.31 -12.68
C GLN A 186 23.80 4.33 -12.57
N GLN A 187 23.32 4.53 -11.36
CA GLN A 187 22.37 5.59 -11.05
C GLN A 187 23.18 6.86 -10.83
N GLU A 188 23.12 7.79 -11.78
CA GLU A 188 23.61 9.15 -11.57
C GLU A 188 22.72 9.78 -10.49
N ALA A 189 23.36 10.28 -9.43
CA ALA A 189 22.63 11.05 -8.43
C ALA A 189 22.00 12.26 -9.15
N PRO A 190 20.71 12.53 -9.00
CA PRO A 190 20.11 13.70 -9.60
C PRO A 190 20.83 14.96 -9.11
N HIS A 191 21.32 15.78 -10.04
CA HIS A 191 22.09 16.99 -9.76
C HIS A 191 21.25 18.14 -9.19
N SER A 192 20.02 17.89 -8.78
CA SER A 192 19.13 18.91 -8.22
C SER A 192 18.86 18.70 -6.73
N SER A 193 19.85 19.06 -5.91
CA SER A 193 19.54 19.55 -4.57
C SER A 193 18.99 20.97 -4.68
N LEU A 194 17.81 21.14 -5.25
CA LEU A 194 17.03 22.34 -4.98
C LEU A 194 16.76 22.29 -3.48
N ALA A 195 17.45 23.13 -2.71
CA ALA A 195 17.15 23.36 -1.31
C ALA A 195 15.66 23.74 -1.26
N LEU A 196 14.82 22.77 -0.90
CA LEU A 196 13.39 22.98 -0.79
C LEU A 196 13.20 23.97 0.36
N GLU A 197 12.81 25.20 0.03
CA GLU A 197 12.42 26.15 1.07
C GLU A 197 11.38 25.51 1.99
N PRO A 198 11.42 25.79 3.30
CA PRO A 198 10.45 25.21 4.23
C PRO A 198 9.04 25.55 3.77
N PHE A 199 8.17 24.55 3.75
CA PHE A 199 6.77 24.74 3.38
C PHE A 199 6.11 25.70 4.36
N ARG A 200 5.52 26.80 3.86
CA ARG A 200 4.74 27.72 4.66
C ARG A 200 3.27 27.62 4.25
N TRP A 201 2.39 27.40 5.22
CA TRP A 201 0.94 27.35 5.01
C TRP A 201 0.37 28.60 4.31
N SER A 202 1.06 29.75 4.50
CA SER A 202 0.70 31.03 3.87
C SER A 202 0.86 31.08 2.36
N ILE A 203 1.63 30.16 1.75
CA ILE A 203 1.85 30.12 0.30
C ILE A 203 0.62 29.56 -0.45
N LEU A 204 -0.21 28.77 0.25
CA LEU A 204 -1.38 28.15 -0.32
C LEU A 204 -2.56 29.13 -0.39
N THR A 205 -3.28 29.08 -1.50
CA THR A 205 -4.60 29.73 -1.64
C THR A 205 -5.63 29.07 -0.71
N GLN A 206 -6.74 29.70 -0.46
CA GLN A 206 -7.80 29.12 0.39
C GLN A 206 -8.35 27.82 -0.21
N THR A 207 -8.52 27.76 -1.53
CA THR A 207 -8.93 26.54 -2.24
C THR A 207 -7.91 25.42 -2.07
N GLU A 208 -6.60 25.71 -2.26
CA GLU A 208 -5.52 24.73 -2.05
C GLU A 208 -5.48 24.21 -0.61
N LYS A 209 -5.74 25.06 0.40
CA LYS A 209 -5.81 24.64 1.81
C LYS A 209 -6.96 23.67 2.05
N TRP A 210 -8.15 23.99 1.58
CA TRP A 210 -9.30 23.10 1.69
C TRP A 210 -9.07 21.78 0.96
N ALA A 211 -8.56 21.82 -0.26
CA ALA A 211 -8.21 20.62 -1.03
C ALA A 211 -7.17 19.78 -0.29
N LEU A 212 -6.13 20.39 0.32
CA LEU A 212 -5.09 19.72 1.07
C LEU A 212 -5.66 18.92 2.25
N VAL A 213 -6.47 19.58 3.07
CA VAL A 213 -7.08 18.95 4.25
C VAL A 213 -8.04 17.85 3.83
N THR A 214 -8.93 18.13 2.88
CA THR A 214 -9.93 17.16 2.42
C THR A 214 -9.28 15.93 1.79
N MET A 215 -8.35 16.12 0.85
CA MET A 215 -7.65 15.00 0.21
C MET A 215 -6.73 14.25 1.17
N GLY A 216 -6.06 14.96 2.09
CA GLY A 216 -5.28 14.34 3.16
C GLY A 216 -6.15 13.45 4.04
N SER A 217 -7.34 13.91 4.41
CA SER A 217 -8.31 13.12 5.19
C SER A 217 -8.83 11.91 4.42
N ILE A 218 -9.23 12.06 3.15
CA ILE A 218 -9.68 10.95 2.29
C ILE A 218 -8.58 9.88 2.21
N SER A 219 -7.35 10.30 1.93
CA SER A 219 -6.21 9.39 1.84
C SER A 219 -5.97 8.66 3.16
N THR A 220 -6.04 9.37 4.28
CA THR A 220 -5.82 8.81 5.62
C THR A 220 -6.90 7.79 5.96
N LEU A 221 -8.18 8.11 5.76
CA LEU A 221 -9.29 7.19 6.01
C LEU A 221 -9.21 5.94 5.13
N GLY A 222 -8.93 6.12 3.83
CA GLY A 222 -8.78 5.02 2.89
C GLY A 222 -7.61 4.09 3.22
N TYR A 223 -6.45 4.64 3.58
CA TYR A 223 -5.29 3.81 3.95
C TYR A 223 -5.45 3.16 5.32
N LEU A 224 -6.08 3.82 6.29
CA LEU A 224 -6.42 3.21 7.58
C LEU A 224 -7.35 2.01 7.39
N THR A 225 -8.42 2.18 6.62
CA THR A 225 -9.34 1.08 6.27
C THR A 225 -8.60 -0.03 5.53
N PHE A 226 -7.75 0.30 4.56
CA PHE A 226 -6.95 -0.66 3.81
C PHE A 226 -6.04 -1.49 4.71
N THR A 227 -5.26 -0.85 5.59
CA THR A 227 -4.31 -1.56 6.45
C THR A 227 -5.03 -2.41 7.52
N ALA A 228 -6.18 -1.96 8.03
CA ALA A 228 -7.01 -2.72 8.93
C ALA A 228 -7.64 -3.93 8.23
N THR A 229 -8.40 -3.72 7.14
CA THR A 229 -9.14 -4.79 6.45
C THR A 229 -8.22 -5.86 5.87
N SER A 230 -7.02 -5.47 5.37
CA SER A 230 -6.04 -6.41 4.82
C SER A 230 -5.58 -7.48 5.83
N MET A 231 -5.70 -7.22 7.14
CA MET A 231 -5.36 -8.17 8.19
C MET A 231 -6.50 -9.13 8.52
N PHE A 232 -7.74 -8.84 8.09
CA PHE A 232 -8.93 -9.56 8.57
C PHE A 232 -9.78 -10.18 7.47
N TRP A 233 -9.54 -9.95 6.18
CA TRP A 233 -10.34 -10.56 5.10
C TRP A 233 -10.46 -12.07 5.23
N ILE A 234 -9.35 -12.77 5.49
CA ILE A 234 -9.34 -14.24 5.63
C ILE A 234 -10.12 -14.66 6.87
N ASN A 235 -9.96 -13.97 8.01
CA ASN A 235 -10.70 -14.27 9.24
C ASN A 235 -12.21 -14.08 9.03
N LEU A 236 -12.62 -12.93 8.46
CA LEU A 236 -14.02 -12.61 8.18
C LEU A 236 -14.72 -13.72 7.37
N PHE A 237 -14.06 -14.18 6.30
CA PHE A 237 -14.65 -15.24 5.47
C PHE A 237 -14.52 -16.63 6.09
N SER A 238 -13.44 -16.92 6.83
CA SER A 238 -13.25 -18.20 7.52
C SER A 238 -14.30 -18.41 8.62
N GLU A 239 -14.57 -17.38 9.41
CA GLU A 239 -15.61 -17.43 10.44
C GLU A 239 -17.01 -17.54 9.83
N LYS A 240 -17.24 -16.81 8.72
CA LYS A 240 -18.57 -16.76 8.09
C LYS A 240 -18.94 -18.05 7.37
N PHE A 241 -18.02 -18.63 6.61
CA PHE A 241 -18.31 -19.80 5.77
C PHE A 241 -17.77 -21.11 6.35
N ALA A 242 -17.08 -21.08 7.49
CA ALA A 242 -16.44 -22.24 8.13
C ALA A 242 -15.53 -23.04 7.17
N ASP A 243 -14.99 -22.40 6.13
CA ASP A 243 -14.12 -23.00 5.13
C ASP A 243 -12.86 -22.11 4.94
N PRO A 244 -11.71 -22.49 5.53
CA PRO A 244 -10.48 -21.72 5.42
C PRO A 244 -9.94 -21.60 3.98
N ALA A 245 -10.14 -22.64 3.15
CA ALA A 245 -9.69 -22.61 1.76
C ALA A 245 -10.51 -21.61 0.93
N LEU A 246 -11.84 -21.65 1.07
CA LEU A 246 -12.73 -20.67 0.45
C LEU A 246 -12.41 -19.25 0.93
N ALA A 247 -12.14 -19.07 2.22
CA ALA A 247 -11.80 -17.76 2.78
C ALA A 247 -10.54 -17.14 2.12
N VAL A 248 -9.49 -17.95 1.92
CA VAL A 248 -8.26 -17.50 1.22
C VAL A 248 -8.55 -17.14 -0.22
N VAL A 249 -9.37 -17.94 -0.92
CA VAL A 249 -9.76 -17.66 -2.32
C VAL A 249 -10.55 -16.35 -2.41
N LEU A 250 -11.57 -16.16 -1.57
CA LEU A 250 -12.39 -14.94 -1.55
C LEU A 250 -11.52 -13.70 -1.26
N ALA A 251 -10.70 -13.74 -0.21
CA ALA A 251 -9.78 -12.65 0.11
C ALA A 251 -8.84 -12.34 -1.07
N SER A 252 -8.37 -13.36 -1.77
CA SER A 252 -7.42 -13.24 -2.89
C SER A 252 -7.99 -12.56 -4.13
N LEU A 253 -9.32 -12.43 -4.26
CA LEU A 253 -9.96 -11.66 -5.33
C LEU A 253 -9.63 -10.16 -5.25
N TYR A 254 -9.31 -9.65 -4.07
CA TYR A 254 -8.97 -8.25 -3.87
C TYR A 254 -7.88 -7.74 -4.84
N GLY A 255 -6.76 -8.47 -4.98
CA GLY A 255 -5.62 -8.05 -5.77
C GLY A 255 -5.92 -7.89 -7.26
N PRO A 256 -6.41 -8.92 -7.97
CA PRO A 256 -6.75 -8.83 -9.40
C PRO A 256 -7.75 -7.71 -9.70
N PHE A 257 -8.79 -7.55 -8.86
CA PHE A 257 -9.78 -6.50 -9.08
C PHE A 257 -9.27 -5.10 -8.74
N GLN A 258 -8.27 -4.96 -7.87
CA GLN A 258 -7.55 -3.71 -7.70
C GLN A 258 -6.79 -3.33 -9.00
N VAL A 259 -6.19 -4.30 -9.69
CA VAL A 259 -5.54 -4.07 -10.98
C VAL A 259 -6.55 -3.71 -12.05
N VAL A 260 -7.69 -4.42 -12.10
CA VAL A 260 -8.80 -4.11 -13.04
C VAL A 260 -9.30 -2.68 -12.81
N GLY A 261 -9.53 -2.27 -11.56
CA GLY A 261 -9.95 -0.91 -11.22
C GLY A 261 -8.96 0.15 -11.72
N ARG A 262 -7.66 -0.05 -11.51
CA ARG A 262 -6.61 0.85 -12.04
C ARG A 262 -6.62 0.92 -13.56
N TRP A 263 -6.77 -0.22 -14.23
CA TRP A 263 -6.81 -0.27 -15.68
C TRP A 263 -8.05 0.45 -16.24
N VAL A 264 -9.22 0.24 -15.63
CA VAL A 264 -10.46 0.92 -16.01
C VAL A 264 -10.30 2.44 -15.90
N GLU A 265 -9.78 2.93 -14.77
CA GLU A 265 -9.57 4.36 -14.56
C GLU A 265 -8.54 4.94 -15.53
N MET A 266 -7.44 4.26 -15.78
CA MET A 266 -6.42 4.71 -16.75
C MET A 266 -6.95 4.76 -18.17
N LYS A 267 -7.84 3.84 -18.56
CA LYS A 267 -8.38 3.75 -19.93
C LYS A 267 -9.57 4.67 -20.16
N PHE A 268 -10.43 4.82 -19.17
CA PHE A 268 -11.72 5.50 -19.31
C PHE A 268 -11.85 6.76 -18.46
N GLY A 269 -11.05 6.89 -17.39
CA GLY A 269 -11.16 8.01 -16.44
C GLY A 269 -10.98 9.39 -17.05
N HIS A 270 -10.22 9.50 -18.17
CA HIS A 270 -10.06 10.77 -18.90
C HIS A 270 -11.36 11.31 -19.52
N ARG A 271 -12.41 10.48 -19.62
CA ARG A 271 -13.73 10.88 -20.15
C ARG A 271 -14.63 11.53 -19.11
N PHE A 272 -14.27 11.45 -17.85
CA PHE A 272 -15.05 11.93 -16.72
C PHE A 272 -14.23 12.88 -15.86
N ASP A 273 -14.94 13.70 -15.06
CA ASP A 273 -14.27 14.47 -14.01
C ASP A 273 -13.61 13.48 -13.00
N ALA A 274 -12.33 13.66 -12.75
CA ALA A 274 -11.59 12.80 -11.83
C ALA A 274 -12.19 12.78 -10.41
N ARG A 275 -12.87 13.86 -9.99
CA ARG A 275 -13.57 13.92 -8.71
C ARG A 275 -14.78 12.99 -8.69
N LEU A 276 -15.51 12.86 -9.80
CA LEU A 276 -16.64 11.95 -9.94
C LEU A 276 -16.15 10.48 -9.88
N SER A 277 -15.08 10.15 -10.63
CA SER A 277 -14.41 8.83 -10.49
C SER A 277 -14.02 8.55 -9.05
N GLY A 278 -13.51 9.55 -8.32
CA GLY A 278 -13.18 9.44 -6.90
C GLY A 278 -14.39 9.17 -6.02
N VAL A 279 -15.53 9.85 -6.26
CA VAL A 279 -16.79 9.58 -5.52
C VAL A 279 -17.27 8.16 -5.77
N VAL A 280 -17.28 7.71 -7.03
CA VAL A 280 -17.67 6.33 -7.36
C VAL A 280 -16.75 5.33 -6.68
N ALA A 281 -15.42 5.52 -6.74
CA ALA A 281 -14.46 4.65 -6.11
C ALA A 281 -14.65 4.55 -4.59
N THR A 282 -14.86 5.70 -3.92
CA THR A 282 -15.10 5.74 -2.47
C THR A 282 -16.48 5.22 -2.07
N LEU A 283 -17.47 5.21 -2.96
CA LEU A 283 -18.79 4.60 -2.75
C LEU A 283 -18.74 3.06 -2.87
N LEU A 284 -17.96 2.52 -3.82
CA LEU A 284 -17.85 1.08 -4.00
C LEU A 284 -17.35 0.35 -2.75
N MET A 285 -16.47 0.99 -1.98
CA MET A 285 -15.85 0.36 -0.80
C MET A 285 -16.84 0.18 0.38
N PRO A 286 -17.59 1.17 0.86
CA PRO A 286 -18.57 0.95 1.91
C PRO A 286 -19.72 0.07 1.45
N LEU A 287 -20.12 0.14 0.17
CA LEU A 287 -21.10 -0.80 -0.40
C LEU A 287 -20.59 -2.24 -0.30
N ALA A 288 -19.34 -2.50 -0.67
CA ALA A 288 -18.73 -3.81 -0.54
C ALA A 288 -18.69 -4.29 0.93
N LEU A 289 -18.28 -3.41 1.86
CA LEU A 289 -18.23 -3.75 3.29
C LEU A 289 -19.62 -4.10 3.86
N THR A 290 -20.69 -3.42 3.45
CA THR A 290 -22.06 -3.76 3.86
C THR A 290 -22.52 -5.10 3.27
N MET A 291 -22.08 -5.43 2.05
CA MET A 291 -22.42 -6.72 1.42
C MET A 291 -21.80 -7.92 2.15
N ILE A 292 -20.71 -7.75 2.90
CA ILE A 292 -20.08 -8.82 3.69
C ILE A 292 -21.03 -9.38 4.78
N HIS A 293 -22.05 -8.65 5.19
CA HIS A 293 -23.06 -9.19 6.14
C HIS A 293 -23.94 -10.30 5.53
N SER A 294 -24.01 -10.43 4.20
CA SER A 294 -24.77 -11.50 3.52
C SER A 294 -24.07 -12.86 3.67
N ASP A 295 -24.84 -13.93 3.86
CA ASP A 295 -24.32 -15.30 3.98
C ASP A 295 -24.13 -16.00 2.62
N ALA A 296 -24.45 -15.33 1.51
CA ALA A 296 -24.27 -15.86 0.17
C ALA A 296 -22.82 -15.67 -0.30
N VAL A 297 -22.18 -16.74 -0.78
CA VAL A 297 -20.82 -16.72 -1.30
C VAL A 297 -20.71 -15.80 -2.52
N GLU A 298 -21.73 -15.77 -3.37
CA GLU A 298 -21.78 -14.93 -4.58
C GLU A 298 -21.76 -13.44 -4.21
N VAL A 299 -22.42 -13.07 -3.10
CA VAL A 299 -22.40 -11.70 -2.58
C VAL A 299 -21.03 -11.35 -2.03
N ALA A 300 -20.37 -12.28 -1.34
CA ALA A 300 -18.99 -12.09 -0.87
C ALA A 300 -17.99 -11.92 -2.05
N VAL A 301 -18.15 -12.71 -3.11
CA VAL A 301 -17.38 -12.54 -4.36
C VAL A 301 -17.57 -11.14 -4.93
N LEU A 302 -18.83 -10.70 -5.07
CA LEU A 302 -19.14 -9.36 -5.60
C LEU A 302 -18.59 -8.26 -4.69
N ALA A 303 -18.67 -8.43 -3.37
CA ALA A 303 -18.10 -7.49 -2.41
C ALA A 303 -16.59 -7.34 -2.60
N MET A 304 -15.84 -8.42 -2.74
CA MET A 304 -14.39 -8.36 -2.96
C MET A 304 -14.02 -7.75 -4.31
N ILE A 305 -14.83 -8.01 -5.35
CA ILE A 305 -14.69 -7.35 -6.66
C ILE A 305 -14.86 -5.83 -6.51
N LEU A 306 -15.94 -5.39 -5.90
CA LEU A 306 -16.25 -3.96 -5.73
C LEU A 306 -15.22 -3.26 -4.84
N PHE A 307 -14.81 -3.89 -3.73
CA PHE A 307 -13.80 -3.33 -2.83
C PHE A 307 -12.45 -3.19 -3.53
N GLY A 308 -12.01 -4.24 -4.24
CA GLY A 308 -10.78 -4.21 -5.02
C GLY A 308 -10.81 -3.15 -6.11
N MET A 309 -11.88 -3.09 -6.91
CA MET A 309 -12.03 -2.08 -7.96
C MET A 309 -12.05 -0.66 -7.39
N GLY A 310 -12.81 -0.42 -6.31
CA GLY A 310 -12.85 0.88 -5.64
C GLY A 310 -11.46 1.34 -5.19
N GLN A 311 -10.70 0.48 -4.54
CA GLN A 311 -9.33 0.78 -4.12
C GLN A 311 -8.40 1.01 -5.31
N GLY A 312 -8.55 0.24 -6.39
CA GLY A 312 -7.78 0.38 -7.61
C GLY A 312 -8.00 1.73 -8.29
N VAL A 313 -9.26 2.09 -8.53
CA VAL A 313 -9.68 3.37 -9.10
C VAL A 313 -9.19 4.53 -8.23
N LEU A 314 -9.45 4.49 -6.91
CA LEU A 314 -9.07 5.55 -5.97
C LEU A 314 -7.56 5.83 -6.00
N THR A 315 -6.73 4.80 -6.12
CA THR A 315 -5.27 4.93 -6.17
C THR A 315 -4.81 5.79 -7.35
N VAL A 316 -5.44 5.65 -8.52
CA VAL A 316 -5.11 6.41 -9.74
C VAL A 316 -5.75 7.79 -9.71
N THR A 317 -7.04 7.86 -9.40
CA THR A 317 -7.84 9.08 -9.31
C THR A 317 -7.25 10.09 -8.34
N TYR A 318 -6.70 9.61 -7.21
CA TYR A 318 -6.07 10.46 -6.22
C TYR A 318 -4.93 11.32 -6.80
N GLY A 319 -4.15 10.76 -7.72
CA GLY A 319 -3.12 11.51 -8.45
C GLY A 319 -3.71 12.58 -9.37
N PHE A 320 -4.80 12.27 -10.07
CA PHE A 320 -5.45 13.21 -10.99
C PHE A 320 -6.14 14.35 -10.23
N VAL A 321 -6.88 14.04 -9.17
CA VAL A 321 -7.55 15.07 -8.33
C VAL A 321 -6.52 16.00 -7.69
N THR A 322 -5.36 15.49 -7.27
CA THR A 322 -4.26 16.33 -6.75
C THR A 322 -3.82 17.37 -7.80
N ASN A 323 -3.72 16.97 -9.07
CA ASN A 323 -3.34 17.89 -10.15
C ASN A 323 -4.38 18.99 -10.43
N LEU A 324 -5.66 18.77 -10.12
CA LEU A 324 -6.71 19.79 -10.31
C LEU A 324 -6.59 20.96 -9.33
N TYR A 325 -6.07 20.71 -8.13
CA TYR A 325 -6.08 21.71 -7.05
C TYR A 325 -4.72 22.34 -6.77
N PHE A 326 -3.60 21.68 -7.09
CA PHE A 326 -2.28 22.19 -6.75
C PHE A 326 -1.49 22.60 -7.97
N ARG A 327 -1.04 23.86 -7.98
CA ARG A 327 -0.13 24.40 -8.98
C ARG A 327 1.18 23.62 -8.97
N ALA A 328 1.86 23.52 -10.12
CA ALA A 328 3.14 22.79 -10.26
C ALA A 328 4.18 23.20 -9.20
N ALA A 329 4.24 24.49 -8.86
CA ALA A 329 5.18 25.04 -7.87
C ALA A 329 4.98 24.52 -6.44
N VAL A 330 3.76 24.08 -6.07
CA VAL A 330 3.43 23.59 -4.72
C VAL A 330 3.03 22.11 -4.68
N TYR A 331 2.84 21.48 -5.84
CA TYR A 331 2.34 20.11 -5.96
C TYR A 331 3.10 19.07 -5.13
N GLY A 332 4.43 19.02 -5.28
CA GLY A 332 5.25 18.05 -4.57
C GLY A 332 5.19 18.21 -3.05
N ARG A 333 5.15 19.46 -2.59
CA ARG A 333 5.06 19.80 -1.16
C ARG A 333 3.69 19.46 -0.58
N ALA A 334 2.62 19.80 -1.29
CA ALA A 334 1.24 19.48 -0.92
C ALA A 334 1.08 17.95 -0.82
N LYS A 335 1.59 17.20 -1.80
CA LYS A 335 1.58 15.74 -1.78
C LYS A 335 2.33 15.17 -0.57
N GLY A 336 3.51 15.70 -0.25
CA GLY A 336 4.28 15.30 0.94
C GLY A 336 3.51 15.53 2.25
N MET A 337 2.82 16.68 2.37
CA MET A 337 1.99 16.98 3.54
C MET A 337 0.76 16.09 3.69
N MET A 338 0.20 15.59 2.60
CA MET A 338 -0.88 14.60 2.66
C MET A 338 -0.38 13.21 3.05
N ILE A 339 0.83 12.84 2.61
CA ILE A 339 1.40 11.51 2.85
C ILE A 339 1.87 11.34 4.30
N ALA A 340 2.47 12.35 4.93
CA ALA A 340 3.09 12.21 6.25
C ALA A 340 2.07 11.86 7.36
N PRO A 341 0.93 12.58 7.55
CA PRO A 341 -0.09 12.18 8.53
C PRO A 341 -0.73 10.84 8.19
N ARG A 342 -0.97 10.58 6.89
CA ARG A 342 -1.49 9.31 6.41
C ARG A 342 -0.62 8.13 6.84
N ALA A 343 0.71 8.24 6.70
CA ALA A 343 1.62 7.15 7.02
C ALA A 343 1.54 6.76 8.50
N VAL A 344 1.45 7.74 9.40
CA VAL A 344 1.35 7.51 10.85
C VAL A 344 -0.01 6.91 11.21
N ILE A 345 -1.11 7.50 10.72
CA ILE A 345 -2.47 7.06 11.10
C ILE A 345 -2.78 5.70 10.47
N ALA A 346 -2.41 5.46 9.22
CA ALA A 346 -2.62 4.18 8.56
C ALA A 346 -1.79 3.04 9.20
N ALA A 347 -0.64 3.36 9.79
CA ALA A 347 0.16 2.41 10.54
C ALA A 347 -0.58 1.84 11.77
N LEU A 348 -1.56 2.56 12.31
CA LEU A 348 -2.40 2.10 13.41
C LEU A 348 -3.51 1.13 12.97
N GLY A 349 -3.73 0.97 11.65
CA GLY A 349 -4.81 0.15 11.11
C GLY A 349 -4.83 -1.30 11.64
N PRO A 350 -3.72 -2.06 11.62
CA PRO A 350 -3.70 -3.40 12.19
C PRO A 350 -4.09 -3.44 13.68
N SER A 351 -3.57 -2.52 14.50
CA SER A 351 -3.91 -2.44 15.93
C SER A 351 -5.40 -2.10 16.16
N LEU A 352 -5.88 -1.03 15.52
CA LEU A 352 -7.29 -0.61 15.63
C LEU A 352 -8.23 -1.69 15.09
N GLY A 353 -7.85 -2.29 13.95
CA GLY A 353 -8.58 -3.42 13.38
C GLY A 353 -8.65 -4.60 14.36
N GLY A 354 -7.54 -4.94 15.02
CA GLY A 354 -7.48 -5.99 16.03
C GLY A 354 -8.37 -5.72 17.25
N LEU A 355 -8.35 -4.49 17.76
CA LEU A 355 -9.19 -4.08 18.89
C LEU A 355 -10.68 -4.12 18.54
N LEU A 356 -11.06 -3.70 17.33
CA LEU A 356 -12.46 -3.75 16.87
C LEU A 356 -12.90 -5.17 16.59
N TYR A 357 -12.06 -5.96 15.91
CA TYR A 357 -12.37 -7.35 15.58
C TYR A 357 -12.48 -8.25 16.82
N ALA A 358 -11.75 -7.95 17.88
CA ALA A 358 -11.89 -8.63 19.17
C ALA A 358 -13.27 -8.44 19.82
N GLN A 359 -14.04 -7.42 19.39
CA GLN A 359 -15.44 -7.18 19.81
C GLN A 359 -16.44 -7.89 18.88
N GLY A 360 -15.98 -8.49 17.79
CA GLY A 360 -16.74 -9.18 16.76
C GLY A 360 -16.58 -8.62 15.37
N ALA A 361 -16.98 -9.38 14.35
CA ALA A 361 -16.91 -8.99 12.95
C ALA A 361 -17.79 -7.75 12.64
N ASP A 362 -19.00 -7.68 13.20
CA ASP A 362 -19.95 -6.59 12.93
C ASP A 362 -19.44 -5.21 13.38
N PRO A 363 -18.98 -5.01 14.63
CA PRO A 363 -18.39 -3.73 15.05
C PRO A 363 -17.22 -3.30 14.15
N PHE A 364 -16.37 -4.24 13.76
CA PHE A 364 -15.27 -3.97 12.82
C PHE A 364 -15.79 -3.47 11.47
N LEU A 365 -16.75 -4.19 10.86
CA LEU A 365 -17.33 -3.84 9.55
C LEU A 365 -18.08 -2.49 9.62
N TYR A 366 -18.85 -2.21 10.67
CA TYR A 366 -19.55 -0.93 10.82
C TYR A 366 -18.59 0.25 10.90
N VAL A 367 -17.50 0.12 11.66
CA VAL A 367 -16.50 1.19 11.75
C VAL A 367 -15.80 1.39 10.42
N MET A 368 -15.35 0.32 9.75
CA MET A 368 -14.69 0.42 8.43
C MET A 368 -15.63 1.02 7.38
N THR A 369 -16.90 0.65 7.39
CA THR A 369 -17.93 1.22 6.52
C THR A 369 -18.13 2.71 6.81
N GLY A 370 -18.21 3.10 8.08
CA GLY A 370 -18.35 4.51 8.49
C GLY A 370 -17.17 5.37 8.04
N LEU A 371 -15.94 4.86 8.19
CA LEU A 371 -14.73 5.55 7.71
C LEU A 371 -14.78 5.77 6.18
N MET A 372 -15.22 4.77 5.42
CA MET A 372 -15.30 4.89 3.96
C MET A 372 -16.48 5.75 3.50
N LEU A 373 -17.59 5.77 4.22
CA LEU A 373 -18.69 6.74 3.99
C LEU A 373 -18.20 8.17 4.25
N GLY A 374 -17.44 8.37 5.33
CA GLY A 374 -16.80 9.67 5.60
C GLY A 374 -15.86 10.10 4.47
N ALA A 375 -15.02 9.18 3.96
CA ALA A 375 -14.16 9.44 2.82
C ALA A 375 -14.96 9.78 1.54
N MET A 376 -16.08 9.10 1.29
CA MET A 376 -16.98 9.37 0.18
C MET A 376 -17.61 10.77 0.29
N LEU A 377 -18.11 11.15 1.46
CA LEU A 377 -18.69 12.48 1.68
C LEU A 377 -17.66 13.60 1.49
N LEU A 378 -16.43 13.38 1.97
CA LEU A 378 -15.31 14.30 1.76
C LEU A 378 -14.95 14.38 0.27
N MET A 379 -14.93 13.27 -0.46
CA MET A 379 -14.67 13.26 -1.90
C MET A 379 -15.79 14.00 -2.67
N ALA A 380 -17.05 13.78 -2.30
CA ALA A 380 -18.20 14.48 -2.87
C ALA A 380 -18.16 16.00 -2.60
N SER A 381 -17.63 16.43 -1.44
CA SER A 381 -17.46 17.84 -1.13
C SER A 381 -16.51 18.57 -2.10
N LEU A 382 -15.53 17.86 -2.65
CA LEU A 382 -14.61 18.41 -3.66
C LEU A 382 -15.30 18.77 -4.96
N LEU A 383 -16.47 18.20 -5.30
CA LEU A 383 -17.25 18.58 -6.46
C LEU A 383 -17.75 20.04 -6.38
N ARG A 384 -17.91 20.56 -5.16
CA ARG A 384 -18.33 21.95 -4.92
C ARG A 384 -17.16 22.95 -4.91
N LEU A 385 -15.92 22.44 -4.84
CA LEU A 385 -14.72 23.27 -4.79
C LEU A 385 -14.22 23.52 -6.22
N PRO A 386 -14.09 24.78 -6.66
CA PRO A 386 -13.59 25.06 -8.01
C PRO A 386 -12.13 24.59 -8.16
N PRO A 387 -11.77 23.93 -9.27
CA PRO A 387 -10.39 23.56 -9.53
C PRO A 387 -9.50 24.80 -9.71
N THR A 388 -8.27 24.73 -9.24
CA THR A 388 -7.30 25.82 -9.36
C THR A 388 -6.57 25.80 -10.72
N ASN A 389 -6.48 24.60 -11.34
CA ASN A 389 -5.86 24.40 -12.65
C ASN A 389 -6.95 24.07 -13.69
N GLU A 390 -7.39 25.05 -14.49
CA GLU A 390 -8.40 24.88 -15.55
C GLU A 390 -7.89 24.13 -16.80
N ILE A 391 -6.59 23.90 -16.92
CA ILE A 391 -5.94 23.37 -18.14
C ILE A 391 -6.37 21.92 -18.49
N HIS A 392 -7.01 21.20 -17.58
CA HIS A 392 -7.38 19.79 -17.78
C HIS A 392 -8.88 19.54 -18.02
N LEU A 393 -9.71 20.56 -18.15
CA LEU A 393 -11.15 20.41 -18.39
C LEU A 393 -11.54 20.53 -19.87
N GLN A 394 -10.61 20.81 -20.78
CA GLN A 394 -10.91 20.77 -22.20
C GLN A 394 -10.78 19.34 -22.72
N PRO A 395 -11.85 18.73 -23.30
CA PRO A 395 -11.73 17.50 -24.04
C PRO A 395 -10.73 17.73 -25.18
N SER A 396 -9.70 16.90 -25.29
CA SER A 396 -8.79 16.92 -26.43
C SER A 396 -9.63 16.66 -27.70
N ASN A 397 -9.97 17.70 -28.43
CA ASN A 397 -10.40 17.60 -29.80
C ASN A 397 -9.19 17.17 -30.63
N SER A 398 -8.99 15.88 -30.79
CA SER A 398 -8.25 15.26 -31.88
C SER A 398 -8.56 13.76 -31.94
#